data_c55491ea15c0909a91de797b19bc0258
#
_entry.id   c55491ea15c0909a91de797b19bc0258
#
_cell.length_a   1.000
_cell.length_b   1.000
_cell.length_c   1.000
_cell.angle_alpha   90.00
_cell.angle_beta   90.00
_cell.angle_gamma   90.00
#
_symmetry.space_group_name_H-M   'P 1'
#
loop_
_entity.id
_entity.type
_entity.pdbx_description
1 polymer ?
#
loop_
_entity_poly.entity_id
_entity_poly.type
_entity_poly.pdbx_seq_one_letter_code
_entity_poly.pdbx_strand_id
1 'polypeptide(L)'
;MHDRSANVSWTKYTAFGLRIASELNLPELLLAAPEAVEDVVIRQADLTAWSGQLEQANFVMLDERFMFQIPGTAIYAVREGKEIEVSIFSGADPDTVRLFVLGTCMGVLLMQRRILPIHGSAVVIGGRAYAFVGESGTGKSTLAATFRQAGYRMVSDDVIAVEATASSAIVYPAYPQQKLGLDSLLQLEALRENKHARTLNHIRSLTDGNSVMPQYRDLRMLADELNKYAVPAVDEFFNDPLPLGGVFELVADSPIRASMREGELVAVTEQPLNVLECLHTLLQHTYRRVIIPRMGLSEWSFDTAARMARKVEGWRLLRDSSVFTASEVVQRVLDIIRKEEKSYGSH
;
A
#
# COMPACT_ATOMS: atom_id res chain seq x y z
N MET A 1 -8.88 -22.07 40.41
CA MET A 1 -7.98 -20.92 40.13
C MET A 1 -6.72 -21.49 39.52
N HIS A 2 -6.66 -21.55 38.17
CA HIS A 2 -5.44 -21.87 37.43
C HIS A 2 -4.93 -20.55 36.86
N ASP A 3 -3.84 -20.13 37.47
CA ASP A 3 -3.02 -19.01 36.97
C ASP A 3 -2.49 -19.38 35.59
N ARG A 4 -3.13 -18.85 34.52
CA ARG A 4 -2.64 -18.89 33.15
C ARG A 4 -1.88 -17.61 32.86
N SER A 5 -0.85 -17.31 33.65
CA SER A 5 0.22 -16.41 33.15
C SER A 5 1.12 -17.22 32.21
N ALA A 6 0.58 -17.60 31.04
CA ALA A 6 1.43 -17.95 29.93
C ALA A 6 2.32 -16.72 29.67
N ASN A 7 3.64 -16.91 29.66
CA ASN A 7 4.62 -15.92 29.30
C ASN A 7 4.29 -15.45 27.88
N VAL A 8 3.49 -14.39 27.76
CA VAL A 8 3.15 -13.79 26.46
C VAL A 8 4.42 -13.12 25.96
N SER A 9 4.98 -13.66 24.90
CA SER A 9 6.18 -13.11 24.30
C SER A 9 5.80 -11.93 23.42
N TRP A 10 6.21 -10.74 23.83
CA TRP A 10 6.05 -9.51 23.05
C TRP A 10 7.22 -9.33 22.08
N THR A 11 6.92 -9.18 20.81
CA THR A 11 7.92 -8.82 19.80
C THR A 11 7.72 -7.37 19.37
N LYS A 12 8.82 -6.64 19.25
CA LYS A 12 8.78 -5.24 18.87
C LYS A 12 9.15 -5.05 17.40
N TYR A 13 8.34 -4.26 16.70
CA TYR A 13 8.44 -4.00 15.28
C TYR A 13 8.40 -2.49 15.00
N THR A 14 8.75 -2.13 13.76
CA THR A 14 8.56 -0.77 13.23
C THR A 14 7.82 -0.84 11.89
N ALA A 15 6.83 0.03 11.72
CA ALA A 15 6.12 0.28 10.46
C ALA A 15 5.36 1.59 10.54
N PHE A 16 5.18 2.28 9.42
CA PHE A 16 4.43 3.56 9.32
C PHE A 16 4.97 4.66 10.26
N GLY A 17 6.27 4.64 10.54
CA GLY A 17 6.90 5.53 11.51
C GLY A 17 6.56 5.24 12.98
N LEU A 18 5.91 4.11 13.27
CA LEU A 18 5.45 3.70 14.60
C LEU A 18 6.25 2.51 15.14
N ARG A 19 6.46 2.48 16.45
CA ARG A 19 7.00 1.35 17.19
C ARG A 19 5.84 0.52 17.71
N ILE A 20 5.81 -0.74 17.34
CA ILE A 20 4.68 -1.66 17.56
C ILE A 20 5.14 -2.79 18.46
N ALA A 21 4.51 -2.96 19.64
CA ALA A 21 4.63 -4.17 20.42
C ALA A 21 3.48 -5.12 20.06
N SER A 22 3.79 -6.38 19.73
CA SER A 22 2.78 -7.34 19.27
C SER A 22 2.93 -8.71 19.94
N GLU A 23 1.78 -9.28 20.35
CA GLU A 23 1.65 -10.69 20.71
C GLU A 23 1.59 -11.59 19.46
N LEU A 24 1.18 -11.00 18.32
CA LEU A 24 1.16 -11.72 17.04
C LEU A 24 2.53 -11.67 16.40
N ASN A 25 2.97 -12.78 15.84
CA ASN A 25 4.15 -12.79 14.97
C ASN A 25 3.84 -12.08 13.65
N LEU A 26 4.58 -11.01 13.33
CA LEU A 26 4.41 -10.17 12.16
C LEU A 26 5.69 -10.19 11.31
N PRO A 27 5.97 -11.29 10.60
CA PRO A 27 7.23 -11.47 9.85
C PRO A 27 7.37 -10.50 8.68
N GLU A 28 6.32 -9.81 8.31
CA GLU A 28 6.30 -8.76 7.27
C GLU A 28 6.99 -7.48 7.73
N LEU A 29 7.06 -7.23 9.04
CA LEU A 29 7.58 -5.99 9.63
C LEU A 29 9.07 -6.08 9.95
N LEU A 30 9.73 -4.94 9.99
CA LEU A 30 11.09 -4.84 10.51
C LEU A 30 11.09 -4.89 12.04
N LEU A 31 12.06 -5.58 12.61
CA LEU A 31 12.25 -5.62 14.06
C LEU A 31 12.71 -4.23 14.56
N ALA A 32 12.12 -3.80 15.68
CA ALA A 32 12.57 -2.63 16.42
C ALA A 32 13.54 -3.03 17.53
N ALA A 33 14.29 -2.05 18.07
CA ALA A 33 15.12 -2.27 19.25
C ALA A 33 14.27 -2.70 20.45
N PRO A 34 14.72 -3.69 21.25
CA PRO A 34 13.93 -4.22 22.37
C PRO A 34 13.54 -3.18 23.42
N GLU A 35 14.41 -2.18 23.66
CA GLU A 35 14.21 -1.07 24.60
C GLU A 35 13.32 0.05 24.07
N ALA A 36 12.93 0.02 22.77
CA ALA A 36 12.09 1.06 22.19
C ALA A 36 10.73 1.12 22.90
N VAL A 37 10.31 2.33 23.30
CA VAL A 37 8.97 2.56 23.85
C VAL A 37 7.96 2.43 22.71
N GLU A 38 6.95 1.61 22.91
CA GLU A 38 5.92 1.37 21.91
C GLU A 38 4.94 2.55 21.76
N ASP A 39 4.58 2.82 20.50
CA ASP A 39 3.52 3.76 20.12
C ASP A 39 2.17 3.05 19.97
N VAL A 40 2.22 1.73 19.67
CA VAL A 40 1.07 0.87 19.36
C VAL A 40 1.26 -0.50 19.98
N VAL A 41 0.17 -1.05 20.52
CA VAL A 41 0.08 -2.41 21.04
C VAL A 41 -0.87 -3.23 20.18
N ILE A 42 -0.45 -4.43 19.77
CA ILE A 42 -1.28 -5.42 19.07
C ILE A 42 -1.37 -6.65 19.97
N ARG A 43 -2.58 -6.98 20.43
CA ARG A 43 -2.78 -8.10 21.36
C ARG A 43 -3.95 -9.00 20.99
N GLN A 44 -3.94 -10.20 21.47
CA GLN A 44 -5.09 -11.08 21.43
C GLN A 44 -6.09 -10.69 22.53
N ALA A 45 -7.37 -10.73 22.20
CA ALA A 45 -8.46 -10.44 23.14
C ALA A 45 -9.69 -11.29 22.82
N ASP A 46 -10.56 -11.48 23.77
CA ASP A 46 -11.87 -12.08 23.52
C ASP A 46 -12.88 -10.98 23.17
N LEU A 47 -13.26 -10.93 21.92
CA LEU A 47 -14.24 -9.99 21.37
C LEU A 47 -15.55 -10.70 20.96
N THR A 48 -15.74 -11.97 21.33
CA THR A 48 -16.88 -12.79 20.89
C THR A 48 -18.23 -12.23 21.35
N ALA A 49 -18.29 -11.48 22.47
CA ALA A 49 -19.49 -10.78 22.92
C ALA A 49 -20.08 -9.80 21.88
N TRP A 50 -19.27 -9.33 20.92
CA TRP A 50 -19.65 -8.38 19.88
C TRP A 50 -20.08 -9.03 18.56
N SER A 51 -19.91 -10.36 18.42
CA SER A 51 -20.14 -11.10 17.16
C SER A 51 -21.54 -10.85 16.59
N GLY A 52 -22.56 -10.94 17.41
CA GLY A 52 -23.96 -10.74 16.95
C GLY A 52 -24.26 -9.36 16.39
N GLN A 53 -23.56 -8.30 16.84
CA GLN A 53 -23.71 -6.96 16.29
C GLN A 53 -22.90 -6.81 14.98
N LEU A 54 -21.75 -7.47 14.90
CA LEU A 54 -20.86 -7.41 13.74
C LEU A 54 -21.36 -8.27 12.56
N GLU A 55 -22.18 -9.28 12.81
CA GLU A 55 -22.84 -10.06 11.76
C GLU A 55 -23.87 -9.22 10.98
N GLN A 56 -24.42 -8.19 11.57
CA GLN A 56 -25.43 -7.30 10.96
C GLN A 56 -24.82 -6.09 10.26
N ALA A 57 -23.54 -5.81 10.49
CA ALA A 57 -22.86 -4.64 9.93
C ALA A 57 -21.42 -5.01 9.53
N ASN A 58 -20.94 -4.49 8.38
CA ASN A 58 -19.56 -4.72 7.93
C ASN A 58 -18.53 -4.19 8.92
N PHE A 59 -18.87 -3.13 9.68
CA PHE A 59 -18.09 -2.55 10.76
C PHE A 59 -18.97 -1.68 11.63
N VAL A 60 -18.55 -1.46 12.86
CA VAL A 60 -19.28 -0.65 13.85
C VAL A 60 -18.33 0.25 14.64
N MET A 61 -18.85 1.35 15.18
CA MET A 61 -18.18 2.17 16.20
C MET A 61 -18.86 1.89 17.54
N LEU A 62 -18.16 1.32 18.49
CA LEU A 62 -18.64 0.96 19.81
C LEU A 62 -17.61 1.37 20.87
N ASP A 63 -18.01 2.17 21.83
CA ASP A 63 -17.14 2.63 22.93
C ASP A 63 -15.77 3.15 22.44
N GLU A 64 -15.79 4.04 21.44
CA GLU A 64 -14.60 4.62 20.78
C GLU A 64 -13.73 3.61 20.02
N ARG A 65 -14.16 2.36 19.92
CA ARG A 65 -13.50 1.31 19.14
C ARG A 65 -14.11 1.22 17.76
N PHE A 66 -13.28 1.22 16.75
CA PHE A 66 -13.68 0.78 15.42
C PHE A 66 -13.56 -0.75 15.39
N MET A 67 -14.65 -1.43 15.13
CA MET A 67 -14.68 -2.90 15.14
C MET A 67 -15.22 -3.45 13.83
N PHE A 68 -14.68 -4.58 13.39
CA PHE A 68 -15.17 -5.34 12.24
C PHE A 68 -14.87 -6.82 12.41
N GLN A 69 -15.62 -7.66 11.69
CA GLN A 69 -15.44 -9.10 11.67
C GLN A 69 -15.16 -9.59 10.26
N ILE A 70 -14.21 -10.50 10.14
CA ILE A 70 -13.99 -11.27 8.92
C ILE A 70 -14.41 -12.71 9.20
N PRO A 71 -15.46 -13.21 8.53
CA PRO A 71 -15.98 -14.56 8.75
C PRO A 71 -14.88 -15.62 8.63
N GLY A 72 -14.86 -16.57 9.54
CA GLY A 72 -13.87 -17.64 9.55
C GLY A 72 -12.43 -17.22 9.93
N THR A 73 -12.19 -15.92 10.17
CA THR A 73 -10.84 -15.39 10.42
C THR A 73 -10.73 -14.80 11.82
N ALA A 74 -11.30 -13.63 12.07
CA ALA A 74 -11.20 -12.97 13.38
C ALA A 74 -12.19 -11.81 13.52
N ILE A 75 -12.36 -11.35 14.76
CA ILE A 75 -12.91 -10.05 15.10
C ILE A 75 -11.73 -9.11 15.43
N TYR A 76 -11.79 -7.89 14.93
CA TYR A 76 -10.76 -6.86 15.11
C TYR A 76 -11.36 -5.65 15.78
N ALA A 77 -10.60 -5.02 16.69
CA ALA A 77 -10.94 -3.72 17.25
C ALA A 77 -9.72 -2.81 17.23
N VAL A 78 -9.92 -1.54 16.86
CA VAL A 78 -8.88 -0.51 16.83
C VAL A 78 -9.31 0.67 17.66
N ARG A 79 -8.48 1.10 18.62
CA ARG A 79 -8.83 2.12 19.59
C ARG A 79 -7.73 3.17 19.76
N GLU A 80 -8.15 4.45 19.81
CA GLU A 80 -7.33 5.62 20.20
C GLU A 80 -6.03 5.81 19.40
N GLY A 81 -5.90 5.13 18.25
CA GLY A 81 -4.65 5.14 17.49
C GLY A 81 -3.46 4.48 18.23
N LYS A 82 -3.75 3.65 19.24
CA LYS A 82 -2.73 3.04 20.12
C LYS A 82 -2.87 1.54 20.27
N GLU A 83 -4.05 0.99 20.04
CA GLU A 83 -4.31 -0.42 20.33
C GLU A 83 -5.06 -1.10 19.19
N ILE A 84 -4.62 -2.31 18.87
CA ILE A 84 -5.31 -3.25 17.99
C ILE A 84 -5.54 -4.54 18.79
N GLU A 85 -6.81 -4.90 18.98
CA GLU A 85 -7.24 -6.14 19.61
C GLU A 85 -7.73 -7.12 18.55
N VAL A 86 -7.34 -8.40 18.67
CA VAL A 86 -7.68 -9.43 17.68
C VAL A 86 -8.23 -10.67 18.40
N SER A 87 -9.47 -11.04 18.09
CA SER A 87 -10.10 -12.27 18.54
C SER A 87 -10.09 -13.28 17.41
N ILE A 88 -9.08 -14.15 17.36
CA ILE A 88 -8.83 -15.10 16.28
C ILE A 88 -9.77 -16.30 16.41
N PHE A 89 -10.47 -16.67 15.34
CA PHE A 89 -11.32 -17.84 15.32
C PHE A 89 -10.50 -19.13 15.20
N SER A 90 -11.02 -20.22 15.79
CA SER A 90 -10.36 -21.52 15.72
C SER A 90 -10.19 -21.98 14.27
N GLY A 91 -8.96 -22.34 13.89
CA GLY A 91 -8.63 -22.79 12.53
C GLY A 91 -8.42 -21.66 11.51
N ALA A 92 -8.46 -20.39 11.93
CA ALA A 92 -8.18 -19.27 11.05
C ALA A 92 -6.74 -19.33 10.50
N ASP A 93 -6.59 -18.99 9.22
CA ASP A 93 -5.28 -18.87 8.60
C ASP A 93 -4.52 -17.66 9.15
N PRO A 94 -3.31 -17.84 9.72
CA PRO A 94 -2.54 -16.75 10.30
C PRO A 94 -2.15 -15.67 9.29
N ASP A 95 -1.93 -16.02 8.03
CA ASP A 95 -1.57 -15.06 6.98
C ASP A 95 -2.75 -14.14 6.68
N THR A 96 -3.96 -14.69 6.64
CA THR A 96 -5.20 -13.90 6.49
C THR A 96 -5.43 -13.00 7.70
N VAL A 97 -5.20 -13.48 8.94
CA VAL A 97 -5.30 -12.63 10.14
C VAL A 97 -4.38 -11.42 10.03
N ARG A 98 -3.09 -11.63 9.67
CA ARG A 98 -2.10 -10.56 9.55
C ARG A 98 -2.43 -9.60 8.41
N LEU A 99 -2.99 -10.09 7.30
CA LEU A 99 -3.43 -9.25 6.18
C LEU A 99 -4.38 -8.13 6.65
N PHE A 100 -5.34 -8.45 7.51
CA PHE A 100 -6.29 -7.47 8.04
C PHE A 100 -5.68 -6.60 9.14
N VAL A 101 -4.77 -7.12 9.95
CA VAL A 101 -4.01 -6.34 10.93
C VAL A 101 -3.19 -5.27 10.22
N LEU A 102 -2.36 -5.65 9.24
CA LEU A 102 -1.44 -4.75 8.54
C LEU A 102 -2.13 -3.85 7.51
N GLY A 103 -3.30 -4.25 7.02
CA GLY A 103 -4.13 -3.45 6.12
C GLY A 103 -5.17 -2.62 6.86
N THR A 104 -6.36 -3.17 7.07
CA THR A 104 -7.51 -2.44 7.59
C THR A 104 -7.28 -1.87 8.99
N CYS A 105 -6.73 -2.67 9.93
CA CYS A 105 -6.49 -2.17 11.30
C CYS A 105 -5.46 -1.04 11.31
N MET A 106 -4.31 -1.21 10.61
CA MET A 106 -3.31 -0.13 10.52
C MET A 106 -3.86 1.11 9.80
N GLY A 107 -4.64 0.94 8.73
CA GLY A 107 -5.29 2.06 8.05
C GLY A 107 -6.21 2.87 8.98
N VAL A 108 -7.04 2.20 9.78
CA VAL A 108 -7.90 2.84 10.80
C VAL A 108 -7.08 3.51 11.90
N LEU A 109 -6.06 2.83 12.39
CA LEU A 109 -5.16 3.35 13.43
C LEU A 109 -4.46 4.64 12.95
N LEU A 110 -3.98 4.68 11.71
CA LEU A 110 -3.41 5.89 11.11
C LEU A 110 -4.44 7.03 11.06
N MET A 111 -5.70 6.76 10.65
CA MET A 111 -6.77 7.76 10.65
C MET A 111 -7.02 8.32 12.07
N GLN A 112 -7.07 7.45 13.10
CA GLN A 112 -7.21 7.87 14.50
C GLN A 112 -6.05 8.76 14.97
N ARG A 113 -4.84 8.53 14.44
CA ARG A 113 -3.64 9.34 14.69
C ARG A 113 -3.54 10.60 13.81
N ARG A 114 -4.53 10.86 12.96
CA ARG A 114 -4.52 12.00 12.02
C ARG A 114 -3.39 11.91 10.98
N ILE A 115 -2.99 10.70 10.62
CA ILE A 115 -2.11 10.39 9.50
C ILE A 115 -3.01 9.89 8.36
N LEU A 116 -2.97 10.53 7.19
CA LEU A 116 -3.82 10.18 6.07
C LEU A 116 -3.30 8.92 5.38
N PRO A 117 -4.02 7.79 5.42
CA PRO A 117 -3.65 6.62 4.66
C PRO A 117 -4.14 6.76 3.21
N ILE A 118 -3.24 6.66 2.26
CA ILE A 118 -3.56 6.68 0.82
C ILE A 118 -3.41 5.27 0.26
N HIS A 119 -4.36 4.82 -0.55
CA HIS A 119 -4.27 3.52 -1.22
C HIS A 119 -3.40 3.62 -2.47
N GLY A 120 -2.20 3.06 -2.40
CA GLY A 120 -1.24 3.15 -3.47
C GLY A 120 0.09 2.49 -3.15
N SER A 121 1.07 2.74 -4.02
CA SER A 121 2.47 2.35 -3.82
C SER A 121 3.33 3.61 -3.85
N ALA A 122 4.47 3.61 -3.15
CA ALA A 122 5.39 4.75 -3.14
C ALA A 122 6.85 4.29 -3.30
N VAL A 123 7.61 5.05 -4.08
CA VAL A 123 9.04 4.82 -4.32
C VAL A 123 9.86 6.07 -4.05
N VAL A 124 11.17 5.90 -3.85
CA VAL A 124 12.13 7.01 -3.62
C VAL A 124 12.75 7.42 -4.94
N ILE A 125 12.65 8.72 -5.28
CA ILE A 125 13.36 9.32 -6.41
C ILE A 125 13.94 10.66 -5.93
N GLY A 126 15.24 10.88 -6.12
CA GLY A 126 15.88 12.15 -5.73
C GLY A 126 15.73 12.52 -4.24
N GLY A 127 15.64 11.54 -3.33
CA GLY A 127 15.46 11.78 -1.89
C GLY A 127 14.04 12.20 -1.47
N ARG A 128 13.04 12.03 -2.36
CA ARG A 128 11.62 12.28 -2.10
C ARG A 128 10.81 11.03 -2.38
N ALA A 129 9.67 10.88 -1.70
CA ALA A 129 8.71 9.82 -1.99
C ALA A 129 7.75 10.26 -3.10
N TYR A 130 7.50 9.41 -4.08
CA TYR A 130 6.50 9.62 -5.12
C TYR A 130 5.44 8.55 -5.02
N ALA A 131 4.18 8.98 -4.88
CA ALA A 131 3.04 8.10 -4.69
C ALA A 131 2.34 7.79 -6.02
N PHE A 132 2.05 6.51 -6.25
CA PHE A 132 1.23 6.01 -7.36
C PHE A 132 -0.11 5.56 -6.83
N VAL A 133 -1.17 6.24 -7.25
CA VAL A 133 -2.56 5.97 -6.88
C VAL A 133 -3.39 5.58 -8.09
N GLY A 134 -4.62 5.11 -7.89
CA GLY A 134 -5.52 4.69 -8.97
C GLY A 134 -6.43 3.55 -8.53
N GLU A 135 -7.40 3.20 -9.33
CA GLU A 135 -8.33 2.10 -9.07
C GLU A 135 -7.61 0.75 -8.93
N SER A 136 -8.30 -0.25 -8.37
CA SER A 136 -7.76 -1.61 -8.30
C SER A 136 -7.49 -2.14 -9.71
N GLY A 137 -6.36 -2.84 -9.89
CA GLY A 137 -5.98 -3.36 -11.20
C GLY A 137 -5.29 -2.37 -12.15
N THR A 138 -5.15 -1.08 -11.81
CA THR A 138 -4.44 -0.11 -12.68
C THR A 138 -2.93 -0.28 -12.75
N GLY A 139 -2.35 -1.22 -11.97
CA GLY A 139 -0.92 -1.55 -12.04
C GLY A 139 -0.01 -0.78 -11.09
N LYS A 140 -0.54 -0.18 -10.01
CA LYS A 140 0.26 0.54 -8.99
C LYS A 140 1.43 -0.28 -8.45
N SER A 141 1.14 -1.47 -7.90
CA SER A 141 2.17 -2.35 -7.34
C SER A 141 3.12 -2.87 -8.43
N THR A 142 2.62 -3.15 -9.65
CA THR A 142 3.44 -3.54 -10.81
C THR A 142 4.41 -2.42 -11.18
N LEU A 143 3.95 -1.17 -11.19
CA LEU A 143 4.80 -0.01 -11.47
C LEU A 143 5.88 0.17 -10.40
N ALA A 144 5.52 0.07 -9.11
CA ALA A 144 6.50 0.13 -8.02
C ALA A 144 7.54 -1.00 -8.13
N ALA A 145 7.14 -2.22 -8.51
CA ALA A 145 8.06 -3.32 -8.77
C ALA A 145 8.98 -3.05 -9.97
N THR A 146 8.47 -2.41 -11.03
CA THR A 146 9.29 -2.01 -12.19
C THR A 146 10.32 -0.93 -11.78
N PHE A 147 9.96 0.02 -10.93
CA PHE A 147 10.91 0.97 -10.33
C PHE A 147 11.99 0.26 -9.52
N ARG A 148 11.62 -0.75 -8.69
CA ARG A 148 12.59 -1.56 -7.94
C ARG A 148 13.58 -2.27 -8.87
N GLN A 149 13.10 -2.87 -9.97
CA GLN A 149 13.97 -3.49 -10.99
C GLN A 149 14.89 -2.47 -11.69
N ALA A 150 14.50 -1.20 -11.74
CA ALA A 150 15.32 -0.10 -12.24
C ALA A 150 16.30 0.47 -11.18
N GLY A 151 16.33 -0.10 -9.96
CA GLY A 151 17.25 0.27 -8.89
C GLY A 151 16.70 1.34 -7.91
N TYR A 152 15.43 1.69 -7.98
CA TYR A 152 14.78 2.60 -7.02
C TYR A 152 14.28 1.82 -5.81
N ARG A 153 14.29 2.47 -4.61
CA ARG A 153 13.79 1.84 -3.39
C ARG A 153 12.30 2.09 -3.21
N MET A 154 11.61 1.10 -2.65
CA MET A 154 10.21 1.19 -2.24
C MET A 154 10.09 1.79 -0.84
N VAL A 155 9.07 2.60 -0.60
CA VAL A 155 8.70 3.15 0.73
C VAL A 155 7.45 2.46 1.25
N SER A 156 6.50 2.16 0.38
CA SER A 156 5.22 1.57 0.74
C SER A 156 4.59 0.85 -0.46
N ASP A 157 3.81 -0.19 -0.15
CA ASP A 157 2.82 -0.77 -1.05
C ASP A 157 1.50 -0.99 -0.30
N ASP A 158 0.37 -0.83 -0.97
CA ASP A 158 -1.01 -0.91 -0.46
C ASP A 158 -1.46 0.29 0.39
N VAL A 159 -0.72 0.68 1.45
CA VAL A 159 -1.07 1.80 2.35
C VAL A 159 0.11 2.76 2.47
N ILE A 160 -0.03 3.97 1.95
CA ILE A 160 0.94 5.05 2.08
C ILE A 160 0.50 5.95 3.23
N ALA A 161 1.26 5.99 4.32
CA ALA A 161 0.99 6.84 5.47
C ALA A 161 1.55 8.25 5.24
N VAL A 162 0.68 9.25 5.15
CA VAL A 162 1.07 10.64 4.88
C VAL A 162 0.62 11.58 5.98
N GLU A 163 1.56 12.28 6.60
CA GLU A 163 1.28 13.36 7.54
C GLU A 163 1.42 14.71 6.86
N ALA A 164 0.34 15.50 6.86
CA ALA A 164 0.36 16.86 6.35
C ALA A 164 0.84 17.83 7.45
N THR A 165 2.09 18.25 7.41
CA THR A 165 2.67 19.26 8.31
C THR A 165 2.35 20.69 7.87
N ALA A 166 2.77 21.70 8.62
CA ALA A 166 2.58 23.10 8.23
C ALA A 166 3.32 23.46 6.92
N SER A 167 4.49 22.88 6.67
CA SER A 167 5.35 23.22 5.52
C SER A 167 5.36 22.16 4.41
N SER A 168 5.06 20.90 4.71
CA SER A 168 5.24 19.79 3.78
C SER A 168 4.23 18.66 4.02
N ALA A 169 4.29 17.62 3.21
CA ALA A 169 3.66 16.33 3.47
C ALA A 169 4.78 15.29 3.63
N ILE A 170 4.76 14.52 4.71
CA ILE A 170 5.77 13.49 5.02
C ILE A 170 5.16 12.12 4.83
N VAL A 171 5.86 11.27 4.08
CA VAL A 171 5.53 9.84 3.91
C VAL A 171 6.33 9.04 4.92
N TYR A 172 5.64 8.24 5.72
CA TYR A 172 6.25 7.28 6.62
C TYR A 172 6.38 5.90 5.93
N PRO A 173 7.55 5.25 6.01
CA PRO A 173 7.74 3.92 5.43
C PRO A 173 6.78 2.90 6.04
N ALA A 174 6.18 2.06 5.19
CA ALA A 174 5.29 0.98 5.64
C ALA A 174 6.11 -0.22 6.14
N TYR A 175 6.29 -1.22 5.31
CA TYR A 175 7.08 -2.42 5.61
C TYR A 175 7.58 -3.07 4.30
N PRO A 176 8.66 -3.88 4.35
CA PRO A 176 9.36 -4.36 3.17
C PRO A 176 8.68 -5.56 2.49
N GLN A 177 7.40 -5.39 2.14
CA GLN A 177 6.64 -6.40 1.40
C GLN A 177 5.79 -5.73 0.33
N GLN A 178 5.68 -6.37 -0.82
CA GLN A 178 4.88 -5.92 -1.95
C GLN A 178 3.83 -6.96 -2.30
N LYS A 179 2.63 -6.52 -2.70
CA LYS A 179 1.51 -7.38 -3.08
C LYS A 179 1.36 -7.38 -4.60
N LEU A 180 1.75 -8.48 -5.26
CA LEU A 180 1.72 -8.61 -6.71
C LEU A 180 0.79 -9.73 -7.16
N GLY A 181 -0.01 -9.48 -8.21
CA GLY A 181 -0.77 -10.52 -8.89
C GLY A 181 0.14 -11.42 -9.74
N LEU A 182 -0.32 -12.64 -10.05
CA LEU A 182 0.45 -13.60 -10.85
C LEU A 182 0.85 -13.02 -12.20
N ASP A 183 -0.08 -12.37 -12.91
CA ASP A 183 0.20 -11.74 -14.22
C ASP A 183 1.32 -10.70 -14.12
N SER A 184 1.32 -9.89 -13.05
CA SER A 184 2.37 -8.91 -12.80
C SER A 184 3.73 -9.56 -12.55
N LEU A 185 3.77 -10.66 -11.79
CA LEU A 185 4.98 -11.42 -11.54
C LEU A 185 5.56 -11.99 -12.85
N LEU A 186 4.72 -12.60 -13.68
CA LEU A 186 5.13 -13.14 -14.98
C LEU A 186 5.65 -12.04 -15.93
N GLN A 187 5.00 -10.90 -15.97
CA GLN A 187 5.42 -9.77 -16.80
C GLN A 187 6.75 -9.17 -16.31
N LEU A 188 6.96 -9.06 -15.01
CA LEU A 188 8.20 -8.55 -14.41
C LEU A 188 9.38 -9.50 -14.66
N GLU A 189 9.15 -10.82 -14.60
CA GLU A 189 10.18 -11.80 -14.97
C GLU A 189 10.56 -11.70 -16.45
N ALA A 190 9.57 -11.57 -17.34
CA ALA A 190 9.82 -11.36 -18.76
C ALA A 190 10.69 -10.12 -19.03
N LEU A 191 10.52 -9.03 -18.25
CA LEU A 191 11.38 -7.84 -18.33
C LEU A 191 12.81 -8.12 -17.85
N ARG A 192 13.00 -8.95 -16.82
CA ARG A 192 14.34 -9.37 -16.34
C ARG A 192 15.08 -10.18 -17.39
N GLU A 193 14.36 -11.10 -18.03
CA GLU A 193 14.92 -12.00 -19.04
C GLU A 193 15.20 -11.31 -20.37
N ASN A 194 14.46 -10.28 -20.76
CA ASN A 194 14.72 -9.48 -21.97
C ASN A 194 16.07 -8.73 -21.96
N LYS A 195 16.74 -8.64 -20.80
CA LYS A 195 18.17 -8.31 -20.77
C LYS A 195 19.07 -9.45 -21.27
N HIS A 196 18.51 -10.67 -21.41
CA HIS A 196 19.18 -11.87 -21.96
C HIS A 196 18.11 -12.66 -22.75
N ALA A 197 17.99 -12.36 -24.03
CA ALA A 197 16.97 -12.92 -24.92
C ALA A 197 16.92 -14.46 -24.92
N ARG A 198 16.05 -15.05 -24.12
CA ARG A 198 15.47 -16.41 -24.28
C ARG A 198 14.35 -16.58 -23.24
N THR A 199 13.12 -16.99 -23.69
CA THR A 199 12.16 -17.73 -22.82
C THR A 199 10.75 -17.20 -22.62
N LEU A 200 10.12 -16.54 -23.60
CA LEU A 200 8.64 -16.36 -23.57
C LEU A 200 7.87 -17.70 -23.74
N ASN A 201 8.48 -18.70 -24.36
CA ASN A 201 7.87 -20.03 -24.54
C ASN A 201 7.95 -20.92 -23.30
N HIS A 202 8.85 -20.66 -22.38
CA HIS A 202 9.00 -21.45 -21.14
C HIS A 202 7.97 -21.04 -20.08
N ILE A 203 7.56 -19.76 -20.06
CA ILE A 203 6.58 -19.22 -19.11
C ILE A 203 5.18 -19.81 -19.39
N ARG A 204 4.79 -19.97 -20.66
CA ARG A 204 3.51 -20.59 -21.03
C ARG A 204 3.40 -22.07 -20.64
N SER A 205 4.49 -22.81 -20.64
CA SER A 205 4.50 -24.23 -20.22
C SER A 205 4.41 -24.41 -18.70
N LEU A 206 4.65 -23.36 -17.90
CA LEU A 206 4.59 -23.40 -16.43
C LEU A 206 3.19 -23.06 -15.87
N THR A 207 2.28 -22.50 -16.69
CA THR A 207 0.92 -22.17 -16.27
C THR A 207 -0.07 -23.34 -16.46
N ASP A 208 0.31 -24.39 -17.17
CA ASP A 208 -0.56 -25.56 -17.45
C ASP A 208 -0.60 -26.61 -16.33
N GLY A 209 -0.09 -26.33 -15.17
CA GLY A 209 -0.20 -27.24 -14.03
C GLY A 209 0.58 -26.81 -12.80
N ASN A 210 -0.08 -26.31 -11.79
CA ASN A 210 0.32 -26.24 -10.37
C ASN A 210 1.81 -25.98 -10.02
N SER A 211 2.60 -25.43 -10.92
CA SER A 211 4.04 -25.23 -10.75
C SER A 211 4.37 -23.74 -10.70
N VAL A 212 4.30 -23.17 -9.51
CA VAL A 212 4.91 -21.84 -9.23
C VAL A 212 6.40 -21.91 -9.55
N MET A 213 6.95 -20.91 -10.25
CA MET A 213 8.38 -20.83 -10.55
C MET A 213 9.22 -21.02 -9.27
N PRO A 214 10.36 -21.75 -9.33
CA PRO A 214 11.17 -22.09 -8.14
C PRO A 214 11.54 -20.90 -7.26
N GLN A 215 11.81 -19.72 -7.84
CA GLN A 215 12.14 -18.49 -7.12
C GLN A 215 10.97 -17.89 -6.34
N TYR A 216 9.73 -18.31 -6.63
CA TYR A 216 8.52 -17.83 -5.96
C TYR A 216 7.88 -18.87 -5.03
N ARG A 217 8.56 -20.02 -4.78
CA ARG A 217 8.05 -21.07 -3.90
C ARG A 217 7.73 -20.58 -2.47
N ASP A 218 8.50 -19.59 -2.01
CA ASP A 218 8.33 -19.00 -0.68
C ASP A 218 7.36 -17.81 -0.67
N LEU A 219 6.77 -17.45 -1.83
CA LEU A 219 5.76 -16.42 -1.90
C LEU A 219 4.46 -16.94 -1.31
N ARG A 220 3.95 -16.24 -0.31
CA ARG A 220 2.66 -16.53 0.30
C ARG A 220 1.54 -15.91 -0.52
N MET A 221 0.53 -16.69 -0.82
CA MET A 221 -0.68 -16.16 -1.45
C MET A 221 -1.48 -15.37 -0.41
N LEU A 222 -1.67 -14.07 -0.68
CA LEU A 222 -2.42 -13.16 0.18
C LEU A 222 -3.91 -13.24 -0.14
N ALA A 223 -4.64 -14.13 0.52
CA ALA A 223 -6.05 -14.42 0.32
C ALA A 223 -6.40 -14.93 -1.10
N ASP A 224 -7.04 -16.07 -1.19
CA ASP A 224 -7.45 -16.72 -2.45
C ASP A 224 -8.32 -15.81 -3.35
N GLU A 225 -9.12 -14.92 -2.75
CA GLU A 225 -10.03 -14.02 -3.47
C GLU A 225 -9.33 -12.94 -4.30
N LEU A 226 -8.03 -12.67 -4.06
CA LEU A 226 -7.31 -11.57 -4.70
C LEU A 226 -6.19 -12.02 -5.65
N ASN A 227 -5.85 -13.29 -5.76
CA ASN A 227 -4.75 -13.81 -6.58
C ASN A 227 -3.46 -12.99 -6.44
N LYS A 228 -3.12 -12.59 -5.21
CA LYS A 228 -1.93 -11.79 -4.92
C LYS A 228 -0.93 -12.56 -4.09
N TYR A 229 0.34 -12.35 -4.39
CA TYR A 229 1.48 -12.92 -3.70
C TYR A 229 2.20 -11.86 -2.89
N ALA A 230 2.64 -12.23 -1.71
CA ALA A 230 3.53 -11.41 -0.88
C ALA A 230 4.97 -11.57 -1.39
N VAL A 231 5.53 -10.50 -1.90
CA VAL A 231 6.91 -10.45 -2.41
C VAL A 231 7.76 -9.67 -1.42
N PRO A 232 8.75 -10.30 -0.75
CA PRO A 232 9.69 -9.58 0.10
C PRO A 232 10.47 -8.53 -0.70
N ALA A 233 10.76 -7.39 -0.07
CA ALA A 233 11.44 -6.25 -0.68
C ALA A 233 12.49 -5.65 0.26
N VAL A 234 13.12 -6.45 1.13
CA VAL A 234 13.98 -5.99 2.22
C VAL A 234 15.17 -5.17 1.69
N ASP A 235 15.86 -5.66 0.67
CA ASP A 235 17.06 -5.01 0.13
C ASP A 235 16.74 -3.72 -0.64
N GLU A 236 15.54 -3.62 -1.20
CA GLU A 236 15.07 -2.45 -1.95
C GLU A 236 14.07 -1.60 -1.16
N PHE A 237 14.03 -1.74 0.15
CA PHE A 237 13.17 -0.94 1.03
C PHE A 237 13.91 0.27 1.59
N PHE A 238 13.22 1.40 1.66
CA PHE A 238 13.72 2.62 2.29
C PHE A 238 12.94 2.86 3.59
N ASN A 239 13.65 2.93 4.71
CA ASN A 239 13.05 2.89 6.05
C ASN A 239 13.06 4.23 6.80
N ASP A 240 13.35 5.34 6.13
CA ASP A 240 13.29 6.66 6.77
C ASP A 240 12.11 7.48 6.22
N PRO A 241 11.49 8.36 7.04
CA PRO A 241 10.47 9.29 6.56
C PRO A 241 11.02 10.22 5.47
N LEU A 242 10.20 10.48 4.46
CA LEU A 242 10.57 11.31 3.32
C LEU A 242 9.50 12.35 3.00
N PRO A 243 9.87 13.54 2.50
CA PRO A 243 8.90 14.46 1.93
C PRO A 243 8.22 13.83 0.70
N LEU A 244 6.91 14.00 0.61
CA LEU A 244 6.14 13.64 -0.58
C LEU A 244 6.49 14.59 -1.71
N GLY A 245 7.10 14.06 -2.77
CA GLY A 245 7.53 14.82 -3.94
C GLY A 245 6.40 15.03 -4.94
N GLY A 246 5.52 14.05 -5.13
CA GLY A 246 4.42 14.11 -6.08
C GLY A 246 3.47 12.94 -5.98
N VAL A 247 2.29 13.09 -6.61
CA VAL A 247 1.26 12.05 -6.71
C VAL A 247 0.95 11.80 -8.18
N PHE A 248 1.05 10.56 -8.61
CA PHE A 248 0.71 10.10 -9.95
C PHE A 248 -0.54 9.21 -9.90
N GLU A 249 -1.62 9.68 -10.52
CA GLU A 249 -2.85 8.91 -10.69
C GLU A 249 -2.74 8.05 -11.95
N LEU A 250 -2.75 6.73 -11.79
CA LEU A 250 -2.77 5.79 -12.90
C LEU A 250 -4.21 5.52 -13.33
N VAL A 251 -4.50 5.81 -14.59
CA VAL A 251 -5.79 5.53 -15.21
C VAL A 251 -5.57 4.57 -16.37
N ALA A 252 -6.18 3.38 -16.26
CA ALA A 252 -6.22 2.43 -17.37
C ALA A 252 -7.39 2.81 -18.27
N ASP A 253 -7.11 3.22 -19.48
CA ASP A 253 -8.13 3.52 -20.50
C ASP A 253 -8.31 2.32 -21.43
N SER A 254 -9.54 2.05 -21.83
CA SER A 254 -9.81 1.19 -22.97
C SER A 254 -9.41 1.91 -24.25
N PRO A 255 -8.87 1.22 -25.24
CA PRO A 255 -7.82 1.64 -26.14
C PRO A 255 -7.84 3.14 -26.31
N ILE A 256 -6.78 3.79 -25.86
CA ILE A 256 -6.60 5.22 -26.01
C ILE A 256 -7.14 5.54 -27.40
N ARG A 257 -8.22 6.31 -27.49
CA ARG A 257 -8.57 7.00 -28.72
C ARG A 257 -7.34 7.82 -29.02
N ALA A 258 -6.43 7.16 -29.74
CA ALA A 258 -5.19 7.76 -30.13
C ALA A 258 -5.51 9.17 -30.59
N SER A 259 -5.11 10.19 -29.86
CA SER A 259 -4.76 11.43 -30.46
C SER A 259 -3.58 11.06 -31.35
N MET A 260 -3.89 10.59 -32.56
CA MET A 260 -2.93 10.33 -33.62
C MET A 260 -2.22 11.65 -33.90
N ARG A 261 -1.10 11.86 -33.24
CA ARG A 261 -0.05 12.64 -33.83
C ARG A 261 0.62 11.67 -34.77
N GLU A 262 0.37 11.91 -36.08
CA GLU A 262 1.02 11.29 -37.24
C GLU A 262 1.89 10.04 -36.89
N GLY A 263 1.27 8.84 -36.80
CA GLY A 263 1.99 7.58 -36.96
C GLY A 263 2.64 6.92 -35.71
N GLU A 264 2.67 7.53 -34.52
CA GLU A 264 3.19 6.90 -33.30
C GLU A 264 2.07 6.60 -32.31
N LEU A 265 1.89 5.33 -31.97
CA LEU A 265 1.06 4.86 -30.87
C LEU A 265 1.73 5.29 -29.55
N VAL A 266 1.26 6.39 -28.96
CA VAL A 266 1.72 6.80 -27.62
C VAL A 266 0.97 5.97 -26.59
N ALA A 267 1.63 4.96 -26.02
CA ALA A 267 1.03 4.05 -25.05
C ALA A 267 0.76 4.68 -23.67
N VAL A 268 1.39 5.83 -23.38
CA VAL A 268 1.26 6.55 -22.10
C VAL A 268 1.23 8.06 -22.36
N THR A 269 0.20 8.74 -21.83
CA THR A 269 0.12 10.22 -21.86
C THR A 269 0.04 10.79 -20.46
N GLU A 270 0.62 11.98 -20.24
CA GLU A 270 0.56 12.70 -18.96
C GLU A 270 -0.33 13.94 -19.03
N GLN A 271 -1.00 14.22 -17.92
CA GLN A 271 -1.78 15.42 -17.70
C GLN A 271 -1.47 15.96 -16.32
N PRO A 272 -0.96 17.20 -16.17
CA PRO A 272 -0.81 17.81 -14.85
C PRO A 272 -2.20 18.04 -14.22
N LEU A 273 -2.30 17.81 -12.92
CA LEU A 273 -3.51 18.04 -12.16
C LEU A 273 -3.46 19.43 -11.53
N ASN A 274 -4.52 20.19 -11.66
CA ASN A 274 -4.69 21.40 -10.84
C ASN A 274 -5.00 21.04 -9.39
N VAL A 275 -5.02 22.03 -8.49
CA VAL A 275 -5.22 21.81 -7.04
C VAL A 275 -6.53 21.08 -6.72
N LEU A 276 -7.63 21.37 -7.44
CA LEU A 276 -8.91 20.71 -7.21
C LEU A 276 -8.91 19.26 -7.69
N GLU A 277 -8.30 18.99 -8.81
CA GLU A 277 -8.13 17.64 -9.34
C GLU A 277 -7.24 16.82 -8.43
N CYS A 278 -6.11 17.39 -7.93
CA CYS A 278 -5.24 16.74 -6.97
C CYS A 278 -5.97 16.44 -5.65
N LEU A 279 -6.76 17.39 -5.12
CA LEU A 279 -7.61 17.18 -3.96
C LEU A 279 -8.59 16.02 -4.18
N HIS A 280 -9.28 16.02 -5.33
CA HIS A 280 -10.21 14.94 -5.67
C HIS A 280 -9.50 13.58 -5.73
N THR A 281 -8.35 13.50 -6.38
CA THR A 281 -7.52 12.29 -6.46
C THR A 281 -7.12 11.78 -5.07
N LEU A 282 -6.65 12.65 -4.17
CA LEU A 282 -6.28 12.29 -2.81
C LEU A 282 -7.46 11.74 -2.01
N LEU A 283 -8.63 12.40 -2.09
CA LEU A 283 -9.84 11.95 -1.41
C LEU A 283 -10.38 10.64 -2.00
N GLN A 284 -10.37 10.49 -3.32
CA GLN A 284 -10.84 9.30 -4.02
C GLN A 284 -9.99 8.08 -3.64
N HIS A 285 -8.67 8.25 -3.54
CA HIS A 285 -7.73 7.18 -3.26
C HIS A 285 -7.31 7.11 -1.78
N THR A 286 -8.03 7.77 -0.87
CA THR A 286 -7.85 7.53 0.57
C THR A 286 -8.22 6.08 0.88
N TYR A 287 -7.33 5.38 1.59
CA TYR A 287 -7.49 3.98 1.94
C TYR A 287 -8.75 3.78 2.81
N ARG A 288 -9.61 2.83 2.45
CA ARG A 288 -10.85 2.55 3.18
C ARG A 288 -11.70 3.81 3.45
N ARG A 289 -11.78 4.74 2.50
CA ARG A 289 -12.46 6.05 2.62
C ARG A 289 -13.89 5.98 3.18
N VAL A 290 -14.61 4.87 2.96
CA VAL A 290 -15.97 4.65 3.48
C VAL A 290 -16.06 4.59 5.01
N ILE A 291 -14.93 4.37 5.70
CA ILE A 291 -14.83 4.33 7.15
C ILE A 291 -14.77 5.75 7.74
N ILE A 292 -14.18 6.71 7.04
CA ILE A 292 -13.92 8.08 7.52
C ILE A 292 -15.16 8.79 8.08
N PRO A 293 -16.30 8.83 7.38
CA PRO A 293 -17.52 9.46 7.92
C PRO A 293 -18.04 8.77 9.18
N ARG A 294 -17.89 7.44 9.27
CA ARG A 294 -18.34 6.66 10.42
C ARG A 294 -17.51 6.94 11.69
N MET A 295 -16.26 7.36 11.50
CA MET A 295 -15.37 7.78 12.57
C MET A 295 -15.50 9.27 12.90
N GLY A 296 -16.38 10.03 12.24
CA GLY A 296 -16.49 11.48 12.41
C GLY A 296 -15.27 12.26 11.90
N LEU A 297 -14.50 11.69 10.94
CA LEU A 297 -13.23 12.25 10.46
C LEU A 297 -13.31 12.93 9.09
N SER A 298 -14.52 13.22 8.58
CA SER A 298 -14.71 13.78 7.24
C SER A 298 -14.06 15.15 7.07
N GLU A 299 -14.25 16.07 8.02
CA GLU A 299 -13.63 17.40 8.00
C GLU A 299 -12.11 17.32 8.05
N TRP A 300 -11.57 16.55 8.98
CA TRP A 300 -10.12 16.33 9.07
C TRP A 300 -9.53 15.77 7.78
N SER A 301 -10.16 14.76 7.20
CA SER A 301 -9.68 14.12 5.96
C SER A 301 -9.69 15.12 4.79
N PHE A 302 -10.76 15.90 4.66
CA PHE A 302 -10.87 16.94 3.64
C PHE A 302 -9.79 18.03 3.81
N ASP A 303 -9.64 18.58 5.02
CA ASP A 303 -8.65 19.62 5.32
C ASP A 303 -7.22 19.12 5.08
N THR A 304 -6.94 17.87 5.47
CA THR A 304 -5.64 17.26 5.26
C THR A 304 -5.32 17.09 3.78
N ALA A 305 -6.25 16.52 3.01
CA ALA A 305 -6.11 16.37 1.58
C ALA A 305 -6.00 17.73 0.85
N ALA A 306 -6.76 18.75 1.28
CA ALA A 306 -6.70 20.10 0.72
C ALA A 306 -5.36 20.80 0.99
N ARG A 307 -4.79 20.60 2.20
CA ARG A 307 -3.44 21.11 2.51
C ARG A 307 -2.37 20.41 1.67
N MET A 308 -2.50 19.11 1.48
CA MET A 308 -1.58 18.35 0.64
C MET A 308 -1.65 18.79 -0.82
N ALA A 309 -2.86 18.88 -1.40
CA ALA A 309 -3.07 19.26 -2.80
C ALA A 309 -2.49 20.64 -3.18
N ARG A 310 -2.29 21.54 -2.20
CA ARG A 310 -1.65 22.85 -2.41
C ARG A 310 -0.12 22.81 -2.37
N LYS A 311 0.46 21.70 -1.91
CA LYS A 311 1.90 21.59 -1.63
C LYS A 311 2.60 20.52 -2.47
N VAL A 312 1.81 19.62 -3.03
CA VAL A 312 2.29 18.44 -3.74
C VAL A 312 1.80 18.51 -5.17
N GLU A 313 2.70 18.35 -6.10
CA GLU A 313 2.37 18.29 -7.51
C GLU A 313 1.65 16.97 -7.84
N GLY A 314 0.69 17.04 -8.76
CA GLY A 314 -0.10 15.89 -9.18
C GLY A 314 -0.10 15.71 -10.68
N TRP A 315 -0.10 14.47 -11.14
CA TRP A 315 -0.23 14.10 -12.54
C TRP A 315 -1.18 12.93 -12.72
N ARG A 316 -1.93 12.95 -13.80
CA ARG A 316 -2.68 11.80 -14.29
C ARG A 316 -1.91 11.16 -15.43
N LEU A 317 -1.66 9.87 -15.32
CA LEU A 317 -1.03 9.04 -16.33
C LEU A 317 -2.07 8.13 -16.96
N LEU A 318 -2.47 8.45 -18.18
CA LEU A 318 -3.38 7.62 -18.97
C LEU A 318 -2.54 6.57 -19.70
N ARG A 319 -2.86 5.29 -19.54
CA ARG A 319 -2.14 4.21 -20.18
C ARG A 319 -3.08 3.25 -20.89
N ASP A 320 -2.63 2.70 -22.00
CA ASP A 320 -3.34 1.62 -22.69
C ASP A 320 -3.33 0.34 -21.80
N SER A 321 -4.52 -0.16 -21.46
CA SER A 321 -4.68 -1.36 -20.67
C SER A 321 -4.46 -2.65 -21.44
N SER A 322 -4.44 -2.60 -22.78
CA SER A 322 -4.25 -3.77 -23.64
C SER A 322 -2.80 -4.23 -23.75
N VAL A 323 -1.84 -3.38 -23.36
CA VAL A 323 -0.40 -3.64 -23.44
C VAL A 323 0.28 -3.38 -22.09
N PHE A 324 1.42 -4.06 -21.87
CA PHE A 324 2.22 -3.82 -20.67
C PHE A 324 3.08 -2.57 -20.84
N THR A 325 2.72 -1.50 -20.16
CA THR A 325 3.31 -0.16 -20.29
C THR A 325 4.16 0.26 -19.08
N ALA A 326 4.47 -0.63 -18.14
CA ALA A 326 5.11 -0.23 -16.88
C ALA A 326 6.49 0.44 -17.10
N SER A 327 7.29 -0.04 -18.04
CA SER A 327 8.60 0.56 -18.35
C SER A 327 8.48 1.97 -18.97
N GLU A 328 7.51 2.17 -19.86
CA GLU A 328 7.20 3.47 -20.45
C GLU A 328 6.70 4.46 -19.41
N VAL A 329 5.85 3.99 -18.46
CA VAL A 329 5.38 4.80 -17.33
C VAL A 329 6.55 5.21 -16.45
N VAL A 330 7.49 4.30 -16.13
CA VAL A 330 8.71 4.62 -15.37
C VAL A 330 9.49 5.76 -16.07
N GLN A 331 9.77 5.65 -17.36
CA GLN A 331 10.49 6.69 -18.09
C GLN A 331 9.75 8.02 -18.06
N ARG A 332 8.42 7.99 -18.30
CA ARG A 332 7.59 9.20 -18.29
C ARG A 332 7.61 9.91 -16.93
N VAL A 333 7.48 9.16 -15.84
CA VAL A 333 7.58 9.71 -14.48
C VAL A 333 8.94 10.35 -14.23
N LEU A 334 10.04 9.68 -14.61
CA LEU A 334 11.39 10.21 -14.45
C LEU A 334 11.61 11.48 -15.28
N ASP A 335 11.05 11.55 -16.48
CA ASP A 335 11.17 12.73 -17.33
C ASP A 335 10.38 13.93 -16.78
N ILE A 336 9.20 13.70 -16.19
CA ILE A 336 8.41 14.72 -15.50
C ILE A 336 9.22 15.28 -14.34
N ILE A 337 9.71 14.43 -13.44
CA ILE A 337 10.47 14.84 -12.25
C ILE A 337 11.73 15.64 -12.65
N ARG A 338 12.48 15.20 -13.65
CA ARG A 338 13.67 15.91 -14.14
C ARG A 338 13.36 17.28 -14.72
N LYS A 339 12.22 17.45 -15.41
CA LYS A 339 11.80 18.76 -15.96
C LYS A 339 11.51 19.75 -14.83
N GLU A 340 10.87 19.29 -13.75
CA GLU A 340 10.56 20.12 -12.59
C GLU A 340 11.81 20.54 -11.82
N GLU A 341 12.73 19.62 -11.52
CA GLU A 341 13.98 19.94 -10.84
C GLU A 341 14.76 21.04 -11.60
N LYS A 342 14.74 21.03 -12.92
CA LYS A 342 15.36 22.08 -13.74
C LYS A 342 14.63 23.42 -13.65
N SER A 343 13.29 23.42 -13.53
CA SER A 343 12.51 24.64 -13.42
C SER A 343 12.70 25.36 -12.08
N TYR A 344 12.91 24.61 -10.99
CA TYR A 344 13.17 25.15 -9.64
C TYR A 344 14.63 25.53 -9.41
N GLY A 345 15.61 24.95 -10.14
CA GLY A 345 17.03 25.26 -10.03
C GLY A 345 17.47 26.49 -10.82
N SER A 346 16.56 27.12 -11.55
CA SER A 346 16.84 28.28 -12.44
C SER A 346 16.40 29.63 -11.82
N HIS A 347 16.09 29.66 -10.51
CA HIS A 347 15.70 30.89 -9.78
C HIS A 347 16.65 31.19 -8.62
#